data_e69d17fbd7b54247a59c2e9eb3c03c7b
#
_entry.id   e69d17fbd7b54247a59c2e9eb3c03c7b
#
_cell.length_a   1.000
_cell.length_b   1.000
_cell.length_c   1.000
_cell.angle_alpha   90.00
_cell.angle_beta   90.00
_cell.angle_gamma   90.00
#
_symmetry.space_group_name_H-M   'P 1'
#
loop_
_entity.id
_entity.type
_entity.pdbx_description
1 polymer ?
#
loop_
_entity_poly.entity_id
_entity_poly.type
_entity_poly.pdbx_seq_one_letter_code
_entity_poly.pdbx_strand_id
1 'polypeptide(L)'
;RQVLYLVFSVWAAIVLPAKEAFKIFSTNPDNYGSFFMAAFAQALQFGIGVSIILYGVRIILGELVPAFQGIANKVVPGARPALDIPIVFPYGANASLIGFLGSFVGGLVALAIIAVWLGPVWGVALILPGMVPHFFDGGGAGVFGNATGGRIGAIVGSFINGLLITFLPAALM
;
A
#
# COMPACT_ATOMS: atom_id res chain seq x y z
N ARG A 1 4.56 -0.26 15.19
CA ARG A 1 3.86 0.57 14.19
C ARG A 1 4.64 1.84 13.85
N GLN A 2 4.99 2.68 14.82
CA GLN A 2 5.75 3.94 14.60
C GLN A 2 7.11 3.72 13.93
N VAL A 3 7.82 2.64 14.26
CA VAL A 3 9.11 2.29 13.65
C VAL A 3 8.97 2.02 12.15
N LEU A 4 7.87 1.42 11.70
CA LEU A 4 7.62 1.16 10.29
C LEU A 4 7.41 2.45 9.49
N TYR A 5 6.73 3.43 10.07
CA TYR A 5 6.52 4.75 9.46
C TYR A 5 7.83 5.54 9.38
N LEU A 6 8.66 5.40 10.39
CA LEU A 6 9.98 6.03 10.42
C LEU A 6 10.91 5.42 9.35
N VAL A 7 10.88 4.09 9.20
CA VAL A 7 11.62 3.39 8.14
C VAL A 7 11.14 3.81 6.76
N PHE A 8 9.82 3.95 6.56
CA PHE A 8 9.26 4.39 5.28
C PHE A 8 9.66 5.83 4.92
N SER A 9 9.63 6.75 5.88
CA SER A 9 10.05 8.13 5.63
C SER A 9 11.55 8.26 5.40
N VAL A 10 12.37 7.49 6.12
CA VAL A 10 13.81 7.42 5.88
C VAL A 10 14.11 6.81 4.51
N TRP A 11 13.38 5.76 4.13
CA TRP A 11 13.51 5.13 2.81
C TRP A 11 13.11 6.08 1.69
N ALA A 12 11.99 6.80 1.81
CA ALA A 12 11.57 7.81 0.85
C ALA A 12 12.62 8.94 0.71
N ALA A 13 13.26 9.31 1.82
CA ALA A 13 14.34 10.29 1.83
C ALA A 13 15.64 9.78 1.15
N ILE A 14 15.89 8.48 1.17
CA ILE A 14 17.06 7.87 0.53
C ILE A 14 16.86 7.66 -0.97
N VAL A 15 15.64 7.28 -1.38
CA VAL A 15 15.33 6.91 -2.77
C VAL A 15 15.09 8.12 -3.66
N LEU A 16 14.57 9.22 -3.12
CA LEU A 16 14.41 10.45 -3.87
C LEU A 16 15.77 11.17 -4.00
N PRO A 17 16.10 11.73 -5.19
CA PRO A 17 17.28 12.60 -5.31
C PRO A 17 17.23 13.68 -4.22
N ALA A 18 18.33 13.88 -3.51
CA ALA A 18 18.36 14.74 -2.33
C ALA A 18 17.74 16.14 -2.56
N LYS A 19 17.97 16.74 -3.72
CA LYS A 19 17.37 18.02 -4.11
C LYS A 19 15.86 18.00 -4.26
N GLU A 20 15.29 16.93 -4.77
CA GLU A 20 13.83 16.73 -4.91
C GLU A 20 13.19 16.43 -3.56
N ALA A 21 13.80 15.55 -2.76
CA ALA A 21 13.36 15.27 -1.40
C ALA A 21 13.36 16.54 -0.53
N PHE A 22 14.39 17.38 -0.66
CA PHE A 22 14.47 18.67 0.03
C PHE A 22 13.32 19.62 -0.36
N LYS A 23 12.94 19.68 -1.63
CA LYS A 23 11.83 20.52 -2.09
C LYS A 23 10.47 20.04 -1.54
N ILE A 24 10.28 18.74 -1.42
CA ILE A 24 9.02 18.15 -0.94
C ILE A 24 8.87 18.28 0.57
N PHE A 25 9.97 18.08 1.32
CA PHE A 25 9.93 17.95 2.78
C PHE A 25 10.44 19.18 3.55
N SER A 26 11.05 20.16 2.90
CA SER A 26 11.65 21.30 3.57
C SER A 26 11.42 22.61 2.81
N THR A 27 11.00 23.63 3.53
CA THR A 27 10.95 25.01 3.03
C THR A 27 12.34 25.66 2.96
N ASN A 28 13.35 25.04 3.58
CA ASN A 28 14.72 25.55 3.62
C ASN A 28 15.70 24.43 3.27
N PRO A 29 16.21 24.36 2.01
CA PRO A 29 17.01 23.26 1.50
C PRO A 29 18.36 23.07 2.19
N ASP A 30 18.84 24.06 2.94
CA ASP A 30 20.16 24.04 3.57
C ASP A 30 20.13 23.53 5.03
N ASN A 31 18.94 23.18 5.55
CA ASN A 31 18.79 22.76 6.94
C ASN A 31 18.36 21.30 7.06
N TYR A 32 19.31 20.39 7.27
CA TYR A 32 19.05 18.95 7.48
C TYR A 32 18.10 18.67 8.65
N GLY A 33 18.16 19.45 9.72
CA GLY A 33 17.25 19.31 10.86
C GLY A 33 15.78 19.56 10.47
N SER A 34 15.54 20.56 9.64
CA SER A 34 14.21 20.86 9.09
C SER A 34 13.70 19.73 8.21
N PHE A 35 14.56 19.13 7.38
CA PHE A 35 14.23 17.98 6.53
C PHE A 35 13.79 16.76 7.35
N PHE A 36 14.58 16.37 8.35
CA PHE A 36 14.23 15.25 9.21
C PHE A 36 12.93 15.47 9.99
N MET A 37 12.71 16.68 10.49
CA MET A 37 11.48 17.01 11.20
C MET A 37 10.26 16.97 10.28
N ALA A 38 10.37 17.47 9.05
CA ALA A 38 9.30 17.41 8.05
C ALA A 38 9.00 15.96 7.62
N ALA A 39 10.03 15.14 7.38
CA ALA A 39 9.88 13.72 7.07
C ALA A 39 9.23 12.94 8.23
N PHE A 40 9.61 13.24 9.47
CA PHE A 40 9.01 12.65 10.65
C PHE A 40 7.55 13.07 10.82
N ALA A 41 7.22 14.34 10.62
CA ALA A 41 5.84 14.82 10.66
C ALA A 41 4.96 14.15 9.60
N GLN A 42 5.45 13.98 8.37
CA GLN A 42 4.73 13.27 7.31
C GLN A 42 4.55 11.79 7.62
N ALA A 43 5.55 11.13 8.21
CA ALA A 43 5.40 9.74 8.66
C ALA A 43 4.33 9.59 9.73
N LEU A 44 4.24 10.53 10.67
CA LEU A 44 3.17 10.56 11.67
C LEU A 44 1.80 10.80 11.03
N GLN A 45 1.69 11.74 10.09
CA GLN A 45 0.44 12.00 9.35
C GLN A 45 -0.02 10.77 8.58
N PHE A 46 0.89 10.05 7.90
CA PHE A 46 0.57 8.78 7.24
C PHE A 46 0.06 7.76 8.25
N GLY A 47 0.71 7.62 9.42
CA GLY A 47 0.29 6.72 10.47
C GLY A 47 -1.10 7.03 11.03
N ILE A 48 -1.39 8.30 11.21
CA ILE A 48 -2.72 8.77 11.62
C ILE A 48 -3.75 8.43 10.54
N GLY A 49 -3.47 8.74 9.28
CA GLY A 49 -4.35 8.44 8.14
C GLY A 49 -4.71 6.96 8.05
N VAL A 50 -3.72 6.07 8.12
CA VAL A 50 -3.94 4.61 8.14
C VAL A 50 -4.78 4.19 9.35
N SER A 51 -4.53 4.75 10.52
CA SER A 51 -5.31 4.43 11.73
C SER A 51 -6.76 4.87 11.60
N ILE A 52 -7.03 6.03 11.01
CA ILE A 52 -8.39 6.52 10.74
C ILE A 52 -9.11 5.59 9.75
N ILE A 53 -8.43 5.19 8.67
CA ILE A 53 -9.01 4.25 7.69
C ILE A 53 -9.37 2.93 8.36
N LEU A 54 -8.43 2.32 9.10
CA LEU A 54 -8.67 1.04 9.78
C LEU A 54 -9.81 1.12 10.80
N TYR A 55 -9.91 2.23 11.51
CA TYR A 55 -10.99 2.46 12.48
C TYR A 55 -12.32 2.72 11.78
N GLY A 56 -12.32 3.56 10.75
CA GLY A 56 -13.51 3.88 9.95
C GLY A 56 -14.11 2.65 9.26
N VAL A 57 -13.26 1.82 8.65
CA VAL A 57 -13.71 0.54 8.04
C VAL A 57 -14.35 -0.36 9.10
N ARG A 58 -13.76 -0.46 10.30
CA ARG A 58 -14.33 -1.29 11.37
C ARG A 58 -15.72 -0.81 11.81
N ILE A 59 -15.94 0.51 11.92
CA ILE A 59 -17.25 1.08 12.26
C ILE A 59 -18.26 0.78 11.14
N ILE A 60 -17.89 1.08 9.89
CA ILE A 60 -18.76 0.86 8.74
C ILE A 60 -19.19 -0.61 8.65
N LEU A 61 -18.26 -1.54 8.87
CA LEU A 61 -18.56 -2.98 8.85
C LEU A 61 -19.51 -3.40 9.99
N GLY A 62 -19.39 -2.77 11.14
CA GLY A 62 -20.28 -3.03 12.29
C GLY A 62 -21.75 -2.76 11.95
N GLU A 63 -22.02 -1.79 11.10
CA GLU A 63 -23.38 -1.42 10.68
C GLU A 63 -23.78 -2.03 9.34
N LEU A 64 -22.86 -2.04 8.36
CA LEU A 64 -23.16 -2.46 6.99
C LEU A 64 -23.43 -3.96 6.88
N VAL A 65 -22.64 -4.80 7.57
CA VAL A 65 -22.80 -6.26 7.48
C VAL A 65 -24.15 -6.72 8.03
N PRO A 66 -24.62 -6.30 9.21
CA PRO A 66 -25.97 -6.63 9.69
C PRO A 66 -27.09 -6.10 8.79
N ALA A 67 -26.92 -4.88 8.21
CA ALA A 67 -27.90 -4.33 7.29
C ALA A 67 -28.04 -5.19 6.03
N PHE A 68 -26.93 -5.60 5.41
CA PHE A 68 -26.96 -6.51 4.27
C PHE A 68 -27.52 -7.89 4.61
N GLN A 69 -27.22 -8.43 5.78
CA GLN A 69 -27.82 -9.70 6.25
C GLN A 69 -29.35 -9.56 6.39
N GLY A 70 -29.84 -8.42 6.90
CA GLY A 70 -31.27 -8.13 6.98
C GLY A 70 -31.94 -8.10 5.60
N ILE A 71 -31.31 -7.46 4.61
CA ILE A 71 -31.78 -7.42 3.22
C ILE A 71 -31.75 -8.83 2.59
N ALA A 72 -30.64 -9.53 2.75
CA ALA A 72 -30.49 -10.89 2.21
C ALA A 72 -31.58 -11.84 2.71
N ASN A 73 -31.93 -11.75 4.00
CA ASN A 73 -32.96 -12.60 4.58
C ASN A 73 -34.38 -12.29 4.10
N LYS A 74 -34.69 -11.01 3.76
CA LYS A 74 -36.03 -10.57 3.43
C LYS A 74 -36.31 -10.37 1.94
N VAL A 75 -35.32 -9.89 1.18
CA VAL A 75 -35.48 -9.45 -0.21
C VAL A 75 -34.83 -10.41 -1.19
N VAL A 76 -33.61 -10.84 -0.93
CA VAL A 76 -32.85 -11.73 -1.82
C VAL A 76 -32.21 -12.87 -1.00
N PRO A 77 -32.94 -13.96 -0.74
CA PRO A 77 -32.42 -15.07 0.06
C PRO A 77 -31.10 -15.60 -0.48
N GLY A 78 -30.09 -15.71 0.40
CA GLY A 78 -28.76 -16.20 0.03
C GLY A 78 -27.83 -15.18 -0.59
N ALA A 79 -28.21 -13.92 -0.74
CA ALA A 79 -27.31 -12.85 -1.19
C ALA A 79 -26.16 -12.64 -0.20
N ARG A 80 -24.94 -12.53 -0.74
CA ARG A 80 -23.75 -12.19 0.04
C ARG A 80 -23.27 -10.79 -0.35
N PRO A 81 -22.96 -9.92 0.62
CA PRO A 81 -22.43 -8.61 0.30
C PRO A 81 -21.07 -8.73 -0.39
N ALA A 82 -20.90 -8.08 -1.52
CA ALA A 82 -19.60 -7.87 -2.14
C ALA A 82 -18.92 -6.70 -1.41
N LEU A 83 -17.92 -7.02 -0.62
CA LEU A 83 -17.22 -6.05 0.21
C LEU A 83 -15.83 -5.78 -0.41
N ASP A 84 -15.41 -4.52 -0.34
CA ASP A 84 -14.13 -4.08 -0.90
C ASP A 84 -12.94 -4.55 -0.03
N ILE A 85 -11.74 -4.57 -0.62
CA ILE A 85 -10.50 -5.08 0.00
C ILE A 85 -10.22 -4.50 1.40
N PRO A 86 -10.43 -3.21 1.70
CA PRO A 86 -10.15 -2.64 3.02
C PRO A 86 -10.86 -3.33 4.19
N ILE A 87 -11.92 -4.08 3.91
CA ILE A 87 -12.64 -4.84 4.96
C ILE A 87 -11.74 -5.82 5.72
N VAL A 88 -10.72 -6.36 5.06
CA VAL A 88 -9.83 -7.35 5.67
C VAL A 88 -8.74 -6.71 6.52
N PHE A 89 -8.48 -5.42 6.39
CA PHE A 89 -7.40 -4.71 7.09
C PHE A 89 -7.52 -4.76 8.62
N PRO A 90 -8.71 -4.59 9.23
CA PRO A 90 -8.85 -4.68 10.69
C PRO A 90 -8.51 -6.07 11.25
N TYR A 91 -8.63 -7.12 10.45
CA TYR A 91 -8.31 -8.49 10.87
C TYR A 91 -6.80 -8.78 10.84
N GLY A 92 -6.04 -8.00 10.11
CA GLY A 92 -4.60 -8.15 9.98
C GLY A 92 -3.87 -6.82 9.78
N ALA A 93 -4.08 -5.83 10.67
CA ALA A 93 -3.55 -4.48 10.49
C ALA A 93 -2.02 -4.42 10.29
N ASN A 94 -1.25 -5.27 10.97
CA ASN A 94 0.19 -5.35 10.74
C ASN A 94 0.51 -6.04 9.41
N ALA A 95 -0.27 -7.06 9.04
CA ALA A 95 -0.09 -7.77 7.77
C ALA A 95 -0.47 -6.88 6.58
N SER A 96 -1.48 -6.01 6.71
CA SER A 96 -1.83 -5.06 5.65
C SER A 96 -0.73 -4.01 5.42
N LEU A 97 -0.07 -3.55 6.49
CA LEU A 97 1.06 -2.63 6.36
C LEU A 97 2.30 -3.30 5.75
N ILE A 98 2.60 -4.52 6.19
CA ILE A 98 3.67 -5.32 5.58
C ILE A 98 3.35 -5.60 4.10
N GLY A 99 2.09 -5.89 3.81
CA GLY A 99 1.60 -6.12 2.47
C GLY A 99 1.73 -4.90 1.56
N PHE A 100 1.36 -3.73 2.05
CA PHE A 100 1.59 -2.47 1.34
C PHE A 100 3.06 -2.26 1.01
N LEU A 101 3.94 -2.36 2.01
CA LEU A 101 5.38 -2.16 1.81
C LEU A 101 5.97 -3.20 0.86
N GLY A 102 5.61 -4.47 1.03
CA GLY A 102 6.06 -5.55 0.16
C GLY A 102 5.62 -5.35 -1.30
N SER A 103 4.37 -4.98 -1.51
CA SER A 103 3.83 -4.68 -2.84
C SER A 103 4.50 -3.45 -3.46
N PHE A 104 4.68 -2.38 -2.69
CA PHE A 104 5.35 -1.18 -3.19
C PHE A 104 6.80 -1.45 -3.60
N VAL A 105 7.56 -2.21 -2.80
CA VAL A 105 8.92 -2.66 -3.15
C VAL A 105 8.88 -3.53 -4.41
N GLY A 106 7.92 -4.46 -4.52
CA GLY A 106 7.72 -5.26 -5.74
C GLY A 106 7.47 -4.39 -6.97
N GLY A 107 6.63 -3.35 -6.84
CA GLY A 107 6.36 -2.38 -7.90
C GLY A 107 7.62 -1.59 -8.32
N LEU A 108 8.45 -1.18 -7.35
CA LEU A 108 9.72 -0.50 -7.65
C LEU A 108 10.71 -1.42 -8.36
N VAL A 109 10.79 -2.69 -7.97
CA VAL A 109 11.62 -3.68 -8.67
C VAL A 109 11.11 -3.89 -10.10
N ALA A 110 9.80 -4.00 -10.29
CA ALA A 110 9.20 -4.09 -11.63
C ALA A 110 9.51 -2.84 -12.47
N LEU A 111 9.37 -1.64 -11.89
CA LEU A 111 9.73 -0.39 -12.54
C LEU A 111 11.20 -0.39 -12.97
N ALA A 112 12.12 -0.81 -12.11
CA ALA A 112 13.54 -0.89 -12.43
C ALA A 112 13.81 -1.85 -13.59
N ILE A 113 13.17 -3.02 -13.60
CA ILE A 113 13.27 -4.01 -14.68
C ILE A 113 12.73 -3.43 -16.00
N ILE A 114 11.58 -2.76 -15.97
CA ILE A 114 11.00 -2.12 -17.14
C ILE A 114 11.94 -1.00 -17.64
N ALA A 115 12.42 -0.14 -16.78
CA ALA A 115 13.26 0.99 -17.15
C ALA A 115 14.59 0.59 -17.77
N VAL A 116 15.23 -0.46 -17.22
CA VAL A 116 16.59 -0.85 -17.65
C VAL A 116 16.56 -1.84 -18.81
N TRP A 117 15.56 -2.70 -18.85
CA TRP A 117 15.57 -3.83 -19.79
C TRP A 117 14.36 -3.85 -20.73
N LEU A 118 13.15 -3.97 -20.22
CA LEU A 118 11.97 -4.18 -21.06
C LEU A 118 11.60 -2.95 -21.90
N GLY A 119 11.72 -1.75 -21.35
CA GLY A 119 11.45 -0.51 -22.08
C GLY A 119 12.37 -0.31 -23.27
N PRO A 120 13.72 -0.35 -23.12
CA PRO A 120 14.65 -0.17 -24.20
C PRO A 120 14.59 -1.28 -25.27
N VAL A 121 14.28 -2.52 -24.89
CA VAL A 121 14.31 -3.69 -25.79
C VAL A 121 12.97 -3.88 -26.51
N TRP A 122 11.86 -3.73 -25.79
CA TRP A 122 10.52 -4.09 -26.28
C TRP A 122 9.55 -2.92 -26.33
N GLY A 123 9.99 -1.71 -25.99
CA GLY A 123 9.14 -0.51 -26.02
C GLY A 123 8.02 -0.52 -24.97
N VAL A 124 8.16 -1.31 -23.89
CA VAL A 124 7.17 -1.41 -22.83
C VAL A 124 7.05 -0.07 -22.10
N ALA A 125 5.83 0.38 -21.87
CA ALA A 125 5.55 1.66 -21.19
C ALA A 125 6.07 1.68 -19.76
N LEU A 126 6.70 2.79 -19.36
CA LEU A 126 7.18 3.00 -18.01
C LEU A 126 6.01 3.37 -17.10
N ILE A 127 5.65 2.49 -16.17
CA ILE A 127 4.58 2.73 -15.21
C ILE A 127 5.18 2.97 -13.82
N LEU A 128 4.86 4.14 -13.25
CA LEU A 128 5.24 4.47 -11.89
C LEU A 128 4.33 3.76 -10.88
N PRO A 129 4.88 3.05 -9.88
CA PRO A 129 4.08 2.41 -8.84
C PRO A 129 3.28 3.44 -8.04
N GLY A 130 1.95 3.43 -8.19
CA GLY A 130 1.06 4.30 -7.45
C GLY A 130 0.91 3.85 -5.99
N MET A 131 0.93 4.80 -5.04
CA MET A 131 0.76 4.49 -3.60
C MET A 131 -0.60 3.84 -3.32
N VAL A 132 -1.67 4.31 -3.95
CA VAL A 132 -3.04 3.87 -3.69
C VAL A 132 -3.27 2.41 -4.09
N PRO A 133 -2.97 1.95 -5.32
CA PRO A 133 -3.09 0.54 -5.68
C PRO A 133 -2.26 -0.37 -4.78
N HIS A 134 -1.01 -0.01 -4.52
CA HIS A 134 -0.15 -0.81 -3.66
C HIS A 134 -0.64 -0.88 -2.21
N PHE A 135 -1.29 0.19 -1.70
CA PHE A 135 -1.86 0.20 -0.36
C PHE A 135 -3.07 -0.75 -0.28
N PHE A 136 -4.01 -0.66 -1.21
CA PHE A 136 -5.23 -1.47 -1.18
C PHE A 136 -4.96 -2.92 -1.57
N ASP A 137 -4.45 -3.16 -2.75
CA ASP A 137 -4.21 -4.50 -3.26
C ASP A 137 -3.07 -5.20 -2.51
N GLY A 138 -1.96 -4.50 -2.30
CA GLY A 138 -0.83 -5.02 -1.54
C GLY A 138 -1.17 -5.26 -0.07
N GLY A 139 -1.95 -4.37 0.54
CA GLY A 139 -2.45 -4.56 1.91
C GLY A 139 -3.34 -5.79 2.02
N GLY A 140 -4.25 -5.98 1.06
CA GLY A 140 -5.08 -7.19 0.96
C GLY A 140 -4.24 -8.46 0.78
N ALA A 141 -3.31 -8.43 -0.19
CA ALA A 141 -2.39 -9.54 -0.43
C ALA A 141 -1.58 -9.91 0.81
N GLY A 142 -1.16 -8.90 1.60
CA GLY A 142 -0.47 -9.12 2.86
C GLY A 142 -1.33 -9.81 3.91
N VAL A 143 -2.60 -9.41 4.06
CA VAL A 143 -3.53 -10.04 5.01
C VAL A 143 -3.83 -11.48 4.62
N PHE A 144 -4.17 -11.75 3.36
CA PHE A 144 -4.43 -13.11 2.88
C PHE A 144 -3.17 -13.98 2.89
N GLY A 145 -2.03 -13.43 2.48
CA GLY A 145 -0.74 -14.11 2.57
C GLY A 145 -0.38 -14.48 4.00
N ASN A 146 -0.65 -13.60 4.97
CA ASN A 146 -0.44 -13.90 6.39
C ASN A 146 -1.37 -15.01 6.91
N ALA A 147 -2.62 -15.04 6.44
CA ALA A 147 -3.58 -16.06 6.85
C ALA A 147 -3.20 -17.45 6.34
N THR A 148 -2.54 -17.56 5.19
CA THR A 148 -2.20 -18.85 4.55
C THR A 148 -0.75 -19.28 4.78
N GLY A 149 0.20 -18.34 4.82
CA GLY A 149 1.64 -18.63 4.91
C GLY A 149 2.38 -17.85 6.02
N GLY A 150 1.63 -17.28 6.99
CA GLY A 150 2.21 -16.49 8.06
C GLY A 150 2.99 -15.27 7.56
N ARG A 151 4.00 -14.84 8.29
CA ARG A 151 4.80 -13.64 7.96
C ARG A 151 5.46 -13.73 6.58
N ILE A 152 5.94 -14.92 6.22
CA ILE A 152 6.60 -15.15 4.92
C ILE A 152 5.57 -15.02 3.81
N GLY A 153 4.38 -15.61 3.98
CA GLY A 153 3.28 -15.47 3.02
C GLY A 153 2.85 -14.02 2.82
N ALA A 154 2.80 -13.22 3.89
CA ALA A 154 2.50 -11.80 3.79
C ALA A 154 3.53 -11.05 2.93
N ILE A 155 4.82 -11.29 3.15
CA ILE A 155 5.91 -10.59 2.43
C ILE A 155 5.97 -11.05 0.97
N VAL A 156 6.04 -12.36 0.74
CA VAL A 156 6.21 -12.91 -0.62
C VAL A 156 4.96 -12.68 -1.47
N GLY A 157 3.78 -12.94 -0.92
CA GLY A 157 2.51 -12.73 -1.63
C GLY A 157 2.31 -11.28 -2.05
N SER A 158 2.59 -10.34 -1.16
CA SER A 158 2.48 -8.92 -1.48
C SER A 158 3.55 -8.43 -2.43
N PHE A 159 4.77 -8.93 -2.34
CA PHE A 159 5.85 -8.61 -3.28
C PHE A 159 5.50 -9.05 -4.70
N ILE A 160 5.01 -10.29 -4.87
CA ILE A 160 4.53 -10.80 -6.15
C ILE A 160 3.34 -9.98 -6.66
N ASN A 161 2.40 -9.63 -5.79
CA ASN A 161 1.29 -8.72 -6.13
C ASN A 161 1.82 -7.39 -6.71
N GLY A 162 2.81 -6.78 -6.06
CA GLY A 162 3.44 -5.55 -6.53
C GLY A 162 4.09 -5.66 -7.90
N LEU A 163 4.76 -6.77 -8.19
CA LEU A 163 5.27 -7.07 -9.53
C LEU A 163 4.13 -7.14 -10.55
N LEU A 164 3.05 -7.88 -10.23
CA LEU A 164 1.92 -8.09 -11.14
C LEU A 164 1.18 -6.79 -11.45
N ILE A 165 0.83 -5.98 -10.47
CA ILE A 165 0.09 -4.72 -10.70
C ILE A 165 0.92 -3.66 -11.42
N THR A 166 2.23 -3.84 -11.53
CA THR A 166 3.11 -2.98 -12.33
C THR A 166 3.36 -3.54 -13.72
N PHE A 167 3.66 -4.85 -13.84
CA PHE A 167 3.94 -5.47 -15.14
C PHE A 167 2.71 -5.63 -16.01
N LEU A 168 1.55 -6.02 -15.46
CA LEU A 168 0.35 -6.26 -16.26
C LEU A 168 -0.11 -5.03 -17.05
N PRO A 169 -0.28 -3.84 -16.42
CA PRO A 169 -0.62 -2.64 -17.19
C PRO A 169 0.46 -2.25 -18.19
N ALA A 170 1.74 -2.40 -17.82
CA ALA A 170 2.86 -2.08 -18.71
C ALA A 170 2.88 -2.95 -19.97
N ALA A 171 2.48 -4.23 -19.84
CA ALA A 171 2.42 -5.16 -20.98
C ALA A 171 1.17 -4.97 -21.86
N LEU A 172 0.12 -4.32 -21.34
CA LEU A 172 -1.14 -4.10 -22.05
C LEU A 172 -1.21 -2.73 -22.75
N MET A 173 -0.26 -1.85 -22.51
CA MET A 173 -0.14 -0.53 -23.14
C MET A 173 0.86 -0.53 -24.30
#